data_9dd86294009d7678b21a0ae83ccd7d97
#
_entry.id   9dd86294009d7678b21a0ae83ccd7d97
#
_cell.length_a   1.000
_cell.length_b   1.000
_cell.length_c   1.000
_cell.angle_alpha   90.00
_cell.angle_beta   90.00
_cell.angle_gamma   90.00
#
_symmetry.space_group_name_H-M   'P 1'
#
loop_
_entity.id
_entity.type
_entity.pdbx_description
1 polymer ?
#
loop_
_entity_poly.entity_id
_entity_poly.type
_entity_poly.pdbx_seq_one_letter_code
_entity_poly.pdbx_strand_id
1 'polypeptide(L)'
;MIRILRILYANASSQVWDGNTLSDPFPITVGVKQGCLLSPILFSLYLNDLHDFLPNGLNIGNTNIKVLMYADDLILLSDSSADLQVMINALYEYCSLWSLQINLSKSKIMVFRKGARLSSNLKWFYGSEEIEIVNEYKYLGITLTYNLSLKKHLESKLSSSKMAINSTWTNYIRNSKISLSNKLKIFNTAAKSILFYGAQVWGYERYEQVEKLFRFFIKKILYLPLNTPNYMLHIETGLPCMYIETLKLHFSYINKVLAMPDNRLPKLLAKETITSGIYWVKKWNNIFIEFNLNLDFNLPLNTLHQSLIDKINQKDFETHTNSALMSQFHDEYPNLNFTFPRYFNDSNTQYMMSLIFKARCGLLNINCRAFQTNTIGICTLCNLDQPENTFHFIAICPIFSYERNIRFGKTTLSQTEFYRILNGENFVNLYMFLSNSLNYRNLIVNEFN
;
A
#
# COMPACT_ATOMS: atom_id res chain seq x y z
N MET A 1 -42.92 -7.71 -18.88
CA MET A 1 -41.53 -7.22 -18.74
C MET A 1 -40.95 -6.71 -20.06
N ILE A 2 -40.88 -7.51 -21.16
CA ILE A 2 -40.33 -7.09 -22.47
C ILE A 2 -41.01 -5.84 -23.02
N ARG A 3 -42.35 -5.75 -22.93
CA ARG A 3 -43.11 -4.55 -23.38
C ARG A 3 -42.70 -3.28 -22.65
N ILE A 4 -42.43 -3.37 -21.34
CA ILE A 4 -41.99 -2.23 -20.53
C ILE A 4 -40.57 -1.81 -20.95
N LEU A 5 -39.66 -2.77 -21.13
CA LEU A 5 -38.30 -2.48 -21.59
C LEU A 5 -38.30 -1.81 -22.95
N ARG A 6 -39.13 -2.31 -23.88
CA ARG A 6 -39.29 -1.71 -25.22
C ARG A 6 -39.73 -0.25 -25.13
N ILE A 7 -40.70 0.07 -24.26
CA ILE A 7 -41.19 1.45 -24.05
C ILE A 7 -40.10 2.33 -23.46
N LEU A 8 -39.33 1.82 -22.49
CA LEU A 8 -38.23 2.56 -21.84
C LEU A 8 -37.08 2.94 -22.79
N TYR A 9 -36.86 2.14 -23.85
CA TYR A 9 -35.78 2.35 -24.82
C TYR A 9 -36.26 2.98 -26.14
N ALA A 10 -37.56 2.92 -26.48
CA ALA A 10 -38.10 3.38 -27.78
C ALA A 10 -37.85 4.85 -28.09
N ASN A 11 -37.79 5.71 -27.06
CA ASN A 11 -37.63 7.17 -27.21
C ASN A 11 -36.39 7.69 -26.46
N ALA A 12 -35.30 6.91 -26.45
CA ALA A 12 -34.07 7.34 -25.83
C ALA A 12 -33.39 8.44 -26.67
N SER A 13 -33.11 9.57 -26.06
CA SER A 13 -32.32 10.66 -26.66
C SER A 13 -31.20 11.11 -25.78
N SER A 14 -30.16 11.68 -26.34
CA SER A 14 -29.03 12.31 -25.64
C SER A 14 -28.78 13.73 -26.16
N GLN A 15 -28.09 14.51 -25.34
CA GLN A 15 -27.57 15.82 -25.69
C GLN A 15 -26.11 15.88 -25.20
N VAL A 16 -25.29 16.62 -25.90
CA VAL A 16 -23.90 16.87 -25.51
C VAL A 16 -23.82 18.23 -24.80
N TRP A 17 -23.19 18.24 -23.63
CA TRP A 17 -22.89 19.47 -22.92
C TRP A 17 -21.40 19.82 -23.07
N ASP A 18 -21.13 20.99 -23.65
CA ASP A 18 -19.76 21.49 -23.88
C ASP A 18 -19.17 22.30 -22.70
N GLY A 19 -19.91 22.36 -21.58
CA GLY A 19 -19.55 23.18 -20.40
C GLY A 19 -20.39 24.47 -20.27
N ASN A 20 -20.98 24.97 -21.36
CA ASN A 20 -21.78 26.20 -21.37
C ASN A 20 -23.19 25.99 -21.97
N THR A 21 -23.30 25.18 -23.03
CA THR A 21 -24.55 24.98 -23.76
C THR A 21 -24.83 23.48 -23.97
N LEU A 22 -26.11 23.14 -24.10
CA LEU A 22 -26.56 21.81 -24.52
C LEU A 22 -26.81 21.79 -26.01
N SER A 23 -26.38 20.73 -26.70
CA SER A 23 -26.73 20.49 -28.10
C SER A 23 -28.23 20.21 -28.26
N ASP A 24 -28.73 20.23 -29.50
CA ASP A 24 -30.03 19.67 -29.81
C ASP A 24 -30.07 18.17 -29.45
N PRO A 25 -31.26 17.66 -29.00
CA PRO A 25 -31.41 16.26 -28.67
C PRO A 25 -31.31 15.39 -29.96
N PHE A 26 -30.54 14.29 -29.86
CA PHE A 26 -30.45 13.29 -30.93
C PHE A 26 -30.89 11.91 -30.43
N PRO A 27 -31.52 11.09 -31.25
CA PRO A 27 -32.03 9.77 -30.84
C PRO A 27 -30.87 8.79 -30.61
N ILE A 28 -31.01 7.98 -29.55
CA ILE A 28 -30.14 6.82 -29.31
C ILE A 28 -30.85 5.58 -29.82
N THR A 29 -30.34 5.00 -30.90
CA THR A 29 -30.95 3.83 -31.58
C THR A 29 -30.25 2.52 -31.26
N VAL A 30 -29.03 2.56 -30.66
CA VAL A 30 -28.18 1.38 -30.40
C VAL A 30 -27.61 1.42 -28.98
N GLY A 31 -27.46 0.25 -28.38
CA GLY A 31 -26.87 0.08 -27.08
C GLY A 31 -27.81 0.27 -25.89
N VAL A 32 -27.25 0.31 -24.70
CA VAL A 32 -27.98 0.48 -23.43
C VAL A 32 -27.69 1.83 -22.82
N LYS A 33 -28.65 2.38 -22.05
CA LYS A 33 -28.53 3.70 -21.44
C LYS A 33 -27.40 3.70 -20.39
N GLN A 34 -26.45 4.61 -20.55
CA GLN A 34 -25.37 4.80 -19.59
C GLN A 34 -25.92 5.32 -18.26
N GLY A 35 -25.51 4.70 -17.14
CA GLY A 35 -26.01 5.05 -15.80
C GLY A 35 -27.38 4.45 -15.42
N CYS A 36 -28.04 3.69 -16.30
CA CYS A 36 -29.27 2.97 -15.97
C CYS A 36 -28.97 1.68 -15.20
N LEU A 37 -29.72 1.41 -14.12
CA LEU A 37 -29.55 0.20 -13.29
C LEU A 37 -29.81 -1.11 -14.04
N LEU A 38 -30.61 -1.07 -15.11
CA LEU A 38 -30.94 -2.23 -15.94
C LEU A 38 -29.85 -2.54 -16.98
N SER A 39 -29.07 -1.56 -17.40
CA SER A 39 -28.11 -1.69 -18.49
C SER A 39 -27.08 -2.82 -18.27
N PRO A 40 -26.45 -2.97 -17.09
CA PRO A 40 -25.52 -4.08 -16.84
C PRO A 40 -26.18 -5.47 -16.96
N ILE A 41 -27.43 -5.58 -16.47
CA ILE A 41 -28.20 -6.84 -16.53
C ILE A 41 -28.56 -7.18 -17.98
N LEU A 42 -29.04 -6.18 -18.74
CA LEU A 42 -29.41 -6.38 -20.15
C LEU A 42 -28.18 -6.74 -21.00
N PHE A 43 -27.05 -6.10 -20.75
CA PHE A 43 -25.81 -6.41 -21.46
C PHE A 43 -25.28 -7.82 -21.09
N SER A 44 -25.36 -8.21 -19.83
CA SER A 44 -24.99 -9.56 -19.39
C SER A 44 -25.90 -10.63 -20.01
N LEU A 45 -27.20 -10.35 -20.16
CA LEU A 45 -28.13 -11.24 -20.87
C LEU A 45 -27.83 -11.32 -22.36
N TYR A 46 -27.39 -10.22 -22.95
CA TYR A 46 -27.05 -10.14 -24.39
C TYR A 46 -25.82 -11.00 -24.75
N LEU A 47 -24.87 -11.13 -23.81
CA LEU A 47 -23.65 -11.94 -23.97
C LEU A 47 -23.76 -13.33 -23.32
N ASN A 48 -24.94 -13.74 -22.85
CA ASN A 48 -25.07 -14.93 -21.99
C ASN A 48 -24.69 -16.24 -22.70
N ASP A 49 -24.87 -16.32 -24.00
CA ASP A 49 -24.61 -17.49 -24.84
C ASP A 49 -23.17 -17.50 -25.44
N LEU A 50 -22.39 -16.44 -25.26
CA LEU A 50 -21.00 -16.37 -25.74
C LEU A 50 -20.15 -17.54 -25.24
N HIS A 51 -20.31 -17.94 -23.98
CA HIS A 51 -19.56 -19.05 -23.41
C HIS A 51 -19.79 -20.37 -24.15
N ASP A 52 -21.05 -20.62 -24.60
CA ASP A 52 -21.42 -21.85 -25.29
C ASP A 52 -20.97 -21.81 -26.75
N PHE A 53 -20.90 -20.61 -27.33
CA PHE A 53 -20.46 -20.40 -28.71
C PHE A 53 -18.94 -20.60 -28.87
N LEU A 54 -18.15 -20.28 -27.83
CA LEU A 54 -16.69 -20.43 -27.87
C LEU A 54 -16.28 -21.91 -27.82
N PRO A 55 -15.21 -22.30 -28.55
CA PRO A 55 -14.62 -23.64 -28.46
C PRO A 55 -13.90 -23.87 -27.14
N ASN A 56 -13.09 -24.90 -27.03
CA ASN A 56 -12.35 -25.26 -25.82
C ASN A 56 -11.43 -24.12 -25.34
N GLY A 57 -11.43 -23.89 -24.05
CA GLY A 57 -10.57 -22.92 -23.36
C GLY A 57 -9.47 -23.60 -22.55
N LEU A 58 -9.01 -22.93 -21.49
CA LEU A 58 -8.01 -23.43 -20.57
C LEU A 58 -8.61 -24.44 -19.58
N ASN A 59 -8.04 -25.61 -19.48
CA ASN A 59 -8.43 -26.62 -18.49
C ASN A 59 -7.67 -26.45 -17.19
N ILE A 60 -8.37 -26.28 -16.06
CA ILE A 60 -7.83 -26.25 -14.72
C ILE A 60 -8.55 -27.29 -13.88
N GLY A 61 -7.87 -28.37 -13.54
CA GLY A 61 -8.51 -29.57 -12.97
C GLY A 61 -9.61 -30.07 -13.91
N ASN A 62 -10.81 -30.24 -13.39
CA ASN A 62 -11.99 -30.66 -14.15
C ASN A 62 -12.80 -29.48 -14.74
N THR A 63 -12.30 -28.25 -14.66
CA THR A 63 -13.03 -27.05 -15.09
C THR A 63 -12.41 -26.49 -16.36
N ASN A 64 -13.22 -26.37 -17.43
CA ASN A 64 -12.81 -25.67 -18.65
C ASN A 64 -13.22 -24.20 -18.59
N ILE A 65 -12.26 -23.29 -18.70
CA ILE A 65 -12.45 -21.84 -18.63
C ILE A 65 -12.17 -21.26 -20.01
N LYS A 66 -13.20 -20.85 -20.72
CA LYS A 66 -13.11 -20.28 -22.07
C LYS A 66 -12.96 -18.76 -22.01
N VAL A 67 -13.80 -18.11 -21.21
CA VAL A 67 -13.93 -16.65 -21.17
C VAL A 67 -14.17 -16.17 -19.74
N LEU A 68 -13.58 -15.05 -19.39
CA LEU A 68 -13.93 -14.27 -18.20
C LEU A 68 -14.52 -12.94 -18.67
N MET A 69 -15.66 -12.56 -18.11
CA MET A 69 -16.40 -11.36 -18.52
C MET A 69 -16.62 -10.43 -17.32
N TYR A 70 -16.34 -9.15 -17.50
CA TYR A 70 -16.66 -8.10 -16.55
C TYR A 70 -17.19 -6.87 -17.31
N ALA A 71 -18.50 -6.72 -17.35
CA ALA A 71 -19.19 -5.77 -18.23
C ALA A 71 -18.79 -5.99 -19.69
N ASP A 72 -18.18 -4.99 -20.32
CA ASP A 72 -17.66 -5.01 -21.71
C ASP A 72 -16.24 -5.59 -21.81
N ASP A 73 -15.52 -5.75 -20.70
CA ASP A 73 -14.19 -6.36 -20.69
C ASP A 73 -14.27 -7.89 -20.80
N LEU A 74 -13.62 -8.44 -21.81
CA LEU A 74 -13.53 -9.87 -22.09
C LEU A 74 -12.08 -10.37 -21.99
N ILE A 75 -11.88 -11.56 -21.40
CA ILE A 75 -10.61 -12.30 -21.48
C ILE A 75 -10.88 -13.69 -22.04
N LEU A 76 -10.25 -14.02 -23.15
CA LEU A 76 -10.17 -15.39 -23.67
C LEU A 76 -8.94 -16.06 -23.07
N LEU A 77 -9.07 -17.32 -22.67
CA LEU A 77 -7.99 -18.09 -22.04
C LEU A 77 -7.73 -19.38 -22.83
N SER A 78 -6.49 -19.62 -23.21
CA SER A 78 -6.04 -20.83 -23.91
C SER A 78 -4.62 -21.19 -23.48
N ASP A 79 -4.26 -22.46 -23.53
CA ASP A 79 -2.92 -22.99 -23.29
C ASP A 79 -2.10 -23.16 -24.60
N SER A 80 -2.75 -23.06 -25.77
CA SER A 80 -2.09 -23.15 -27.06
C SER A 80 -2.33 -21.93 -27.96
N SER A 81 -1.34 -21.64 -28.80
CA SER A 81 -1.41 -20.57 -29.79
C SER A 81 -2.51 -20.83 -30.85
N ALA A 82 -2.65 -22.09 -31.28
CA ALA A 82 -3.61 -22.48 -32.29
C ALA A 82 -5.05 -22.37 -31.76
N ASP A 83 -5.31 -22.90 -30.57
CA ASP A 83 -6.63 -22.84 -29.95
C ASP A 83 -7.06 -21.40 -29.67
N LEU A 84 -6.12 -20.53 -29.25
CA LEU A 84 -6.44 -19.12 -29.08
C LEU A 84 -6.90 -18.48 -30.40
N GLN A 85 -6.26 -18.80 -31.53
CA GLN A 85 -6.70 -18.27 -32.83
C GLN A 85 -8.11 -18.79 -33.19
N VAL A 86 -8.39 -20.06 -32.91
CA VAL A 86 -9.75 -20.62 -33.14
C VAL A 86 -10.79 -19.90 -32.26
N MET A 87 -10.46 -19.61 -30.99
CA MET A 87 -11.35 -18.84 -30.13
C MET A 87 -11.57 -17.40 -30.63
N ILE A 88 -10.53 -16.74 -31.13
CA ILE A 88 -10.62 -15.39 -31.70
C ILE A 88 -11.50 -15.39 -32.94
N ASN A 89 -11.39 -16.41 -33.82
CA ASN A 89 -12.26 -16.55 -35.01
C ASN A 89 -13.72 -16.76 -34.60
N ALA A 90 -13.98 -17.62 -33.61
CA ALA A 90 -15.34 -17.81 -33.09
C ALA A 90 -15.90 -16.51 -32.48
N LEU A 91 -15.08 -15.75 -31.76
CA LEU A 91 -15.47 -14.44 -31.24
C LEU A 91 -15.79 -13.44 -32.36
N TYR A 92 -15.02 -13.46 -33.46
CA TYR A 92 -15.29 -12.62 -34.65
C TYR A 92 -16.66 -12.94 -35.25
N GLU A 93 -16.97 -14.23 -35.45
CA GLU A 93 -18.27 -14.69 -35.94
C GLU A 93 -19.42 -14.29 -34.99
N TYR A 94 -19.25 -14.51 -33.70
CA TYR A 94 -20.22 -14.11 -32.68
C TYR A 94 -20.51 -12.60 -32.72
N CYS A 95 -19.46 -11.78 -32.75
CA CYS A 95 -19.62 -10.33 -32.83
C CYS A 95 -20.31 -9.88 -34.10
N SER A 96 -20.07 -10.56 -35.24
CA SER A 96 -20.76 -10.29 -36.51
C SER A 96 -22.25 -10.62 -36.43
N LEU A 97 -22.60 -11.76 -35.80
CA LEU A 97 -23.99 -12.19 -35.61
C LEU A 97 -24.77 -11.23 -34.70
N TRP A 98 -24.14 -10.77 -33.65
CA TRP A 98 -24.77 -9.93 -32.63
C TRP A 98 -24.52 -8.43 -32.82
N SER A 99 -24.00 -8.01 -33.98
CA SER A 99 -23.69 -6.59 -34.27
C SER A 99 -22.84 -5.90 -33.19
N LEU A 100 -21.86 -6.64 -32.65
CA LEU A 100 -20.90 -6.12 -31.69
C LEU A 100 -19.60 -5.72 -32.40
N GLN A 101 -18.89 -4.73 -31.84
CA GLN A 101 -17.60 -4.30 -32.37
C GLN A 101 -16.54 -4.38 -31.28
N ILE A 102 -15.42 -5.03 -31.60
CA ILE A 102 -14.25 -5.08 -30.70
C ILE A 102 -13.33 -3.91 -30.99
N ASN A 103 -12.90 -3.24 -29.92
CA ASN A 103 -11.92 -2.18 -30.02
C ASN A 103 -10.50 -2.77 -30.05
N LEU A 104 -9.96 -3.01 -31.23
CA LEU A 104 -8.64 -3.61 -31.43
C LEU A 104 -7.49 -2.73 -30.93
N SER A 105 -7.66 -1.41 -30.87
CA SER A 105 -6.62 -0.53 -30.29
C SER A 105 -6.41 -0.79 -28.80
N LYS A 106 -7.44 -1.23 -28.07
CA LYS A 106 -7.41 -1.59 -26.66
C LYS A 106 -7.23 -3.08 -26.40
N SER A 107 -7.62 -3.93 -27.36
CA SER A 107 -7.50 -5.40 -27.25
C SER A 107 -6.06 -5.83 -27.50
N LYS A 108 -5.53 -6.69 -26.64
CA LYS A 108 -4.12 -7.12 -26.68
C LYS A 108 -4.02 -8.61 -26.39
N ILE A 109 -2.93 -9.22 -26.85
CA ILE A 109 -2.56 -10.58 -26.48
C ILE A 109 -1.39 -10.54 -25.52
N MET A 110 -1.47 -11.32 -24.45
CA MET A 110 -0.37 -11.49 -23.51
C MET A 110 -0.07 -12.98 -23.33
N VAL A 111 1.17 -13.37 -23.65
CA VAL A 111 1.65 -14.74 -23.48
C VAL A 111 2.38 -14.85 -22.14
N PHE A 112 1.79 -15.58 -21.19
CA PHE A 112 2.42 -15.84 -19.90
C PHE A 112 3.54 -16.85 -20.05
N ARG A 113 4.75 -16.53 -19.51
CA ARG A 113 5.94 -17.35 -19.66
C ARG A 113 6.97 -17.13 -18.56
N LYS A 114 7.80 -18.13 -18.30
CA LYS A 114 8.94 -18.06 -17.38
C LYS A 114 10.22 -17.76 -18.17
N GLY A 115 10.53 -16.47 -18.40
CA GLY A 115 11.86 -16.02 -18.85
C GLY A 115 12.24 -16.21 -20.32
N ALA A 116 11.63 -17.12 -21.07
CA ALA A 116 11.96 -17.33 -22.48
C ALA A 116 11.54 -16.14 -23.36
N ARG A 117 12.32 -15.83 -24.41
CA ARG A 117 11.90 -14.86 -25.43
C ARG A 117 10.72 -15.44 -26.23
N LEU A 118 9.76 -14.58 -26.55
CA LEU A 118 8.67 -14.95 -27.43
C LEU A 118 9.21 -15.15 -28.86
N SER A 119 8.70 -16.18 -29.56
CA SER A 119 9.03 -16.34 -30.97
C SER A 119 8.49 -15.17 -31.78
N SER A 120 9.30 -14.62 -32.66
CA SER A 120 8.90 -13.52 -33.57
C SER A 120 7.79 -13.90 -34.57
N ASN A 121 7.56 -15.21 -34.73
CA ASN A 121 6.58 -15.72 -35.71
C ASN A 121 5.16 -15.87 -35.12
N LEU A 122 4.98 -15.59 -33.84
CA LEU A 122 3.65 -15.66 -33.22
C LEU A 122 2.82 -14.44 -33.61
N LYS A 123 1.68 -14.69 -34.26
CA LYS A 123 0.72 -13.70 -34.67
C LYS A 123 -0.68 -14.22 -34.49
N TRP A 124 -1.61 -13.34 -34.14
CA TRP A 124 -3.02 -13.63 -34.03
C TRP A 124 -3.84 -12.53 -34.73
N PHE A 125 -4.94 -12.94 -35.36
CA PHE A 125 -5.74 -12.07 -36.18
C PHE A 125 -7.20 -12.10 -35.74
N TYR A 126 -7.83 -10.94 -35.72
CA TYR A 126 -9.27 -10.76 -35.57
C TYR A 126 -9.81 -10.35 -36.95
N GLY A 127 -10.46 -11.27 -37.67
CA GLY A 127 -10.72 -11.08 -39.08
C GLY A 127 -9.42 -10.95 -39.89
N SER A 128 -9.21 -9.80 -40.52
CA SER A 128 -7.96 -9.48 -41.26
C SER A 128 -6.94 -8.64 -40.45
N GLU A 129 -7.30 -8.19 -39.27
CA GLU A 129 -6.46 -7.29 -38.46
C GLU A 129 -5.60 -8.04 -37.45
N GLU A 130 -4.29 -7.75 -37.43
CA GLU A 130 -3.36 -8.35 -36.46
C GLU A 130 -3.56 -7.73 -35.07
N ILE A 131 -3.65 -8.58 -34.05
CA ILE A 131 -3.75 -8.14 -32.65
C ILE A 131 -2.36 -7.97 -32.06
N GLU A 132 -2.09 -6.83 -31.44
CA GLU A 132 -0.80 -6.53 -30.81
C GLU A 132 -0.50 -7.43 -29.62
N ILE A 133 0.74 -7.96 -29.58
CA ILE A 133 1.26 -8.76 -28.46
C ILE A 133 1.99 -7.85 -27.50
N VAL A 134 1.62 -7.90 -26.19
CA VAL A 134 2.19 -7.06 -25.17
C VAL A 134 2.82 -7.88 -24.04
N ASN A 135 3.83 -7.31 -23.36
CA ASN A 135 4.47 -7.90 -22.20
C ASN A 135 3.84 -7.44 -20.88
N GLU A 136 2.99 -6.44 -20.93
CA GLU A 136 2.24 -5.92 -19.80
C GLU A 136 0.90 -5.37 -20.27
N TYR A 137 -0.13 -5.55 -19.43
CA TYR A 137 -1.47 -5.06 -19.71
C TYR A 137 -2.17 -4.65 -18.40
N LYS A 138 -2.91 -3.57 -18.42
CA LYS A 138 -3.69 -3.11 -17.27
C LYS A 138 -5.12 -3.63 -17.39
N TYR A 139 -5.46 -4.62 -16.56
CA TYR A 139 -6.79 -5.21 -16.51
C TYR A 139 -7.45 -4.93 -15.15
N LEU A 140 -8.67 -4.40 -15.15
CA LEU A 140 -9.43 -4.02 -13.95
C LEU A 140 -8.58 -3.27 -12.90
N GLY A 141 -7.72 -2.35 -13.36
CA GLY A 141 -6.88 -1.52 -12.49
C GLY A 141 -5.61 -2.20 -11.97
N ILE A 142 -5.38 -3.48 -12.26
CA ILE A 142 -4.16 -4.23 -11.95
C ILE A 142 -3.28 -4.32 -13.20
N THR A 143 -2.01 -3.99 -13.09
CA THR A 143 -1.04 -4.20 -14.17
C THR A 143 -0.51 -5.61 -14.08
N LEU A 144 -0.90 -6.44 -15.04
CA LEU A 144 -0.37 -7.77 -15.24
C LEU A 144 0.87 -7.72 -16.12
N THR A 145 1.82 -8.61 -15.87
CA THR A 145 3.04 -8.77 -16.67
C THR A 145 3.15 -10.21 -17.15
N TYR A 146 3.86 -10.45 -18.24
CA TYR A 146 4.04 -11.78 -18.84
C TYR A 146 4.57 -12.85 -17.88
N ASN A 147 5.27 -12.47 -16.82
CA ASN A 147 5.82 -13.35 -15.79
C ASN A 147 5.07 -13.27 -14.45
N LEU A 148 3.89 -12.65 -14.42
CA LEU A 148 3.06 -12.44 -13.24
C LEU A 148 3.74 -11.65 -12.11
N SER A 149 4.79 -10.88 -12.41
CA SER A 149 5.42 -10.00 -11.42
C SER A 149 4.58 -8.78 -11.15
N LEU A 150 4.26 -8.52 -9.89
CA LEU A 150 3.50 -7.35 -9.45
C LEU A 150 4.38 -6.10 -9.21
N LYS A 151 5.68 -6.19 -9.43
CA LYS A 151 6.62 -5.09 -9.15
C LYS A 151 6.20 -3.79 -9.82
N LYS A 152 5.94 -3.81 -11.13
CA LYS A 152 5.49 -2.62 -11.89
C LYS A 152 4.16 -2.06 -11.39
N HIS A 153 3.21 -2.94 -11.09
CA HIS A 153 1.92 -2.56 -10.52
C HIS A 153 2.12 -1.79 -9.21
N LEU A 154 2.86 -2.36 -8.27
CA LEU A 154 3.09 -1.78 -6.95
C LEU A 154 3.91 -0.49 -7.01
N GLU A 155 4.90 -0.39 -7.91
CA GLU A 155 5.67 0.84 -8.12
C GLU A 155 4.77 1.98 -8.65
N SER A 156 3.91 1.70 -9.62
CA SER A 156 2.95 2.67 -10.14
C SER A 156 1.95 3.11 -9.06
N LYS A 157 1.41 2.16 -8.29
CA LYS A 157 0.48 2.46 -7.19
C LYS A 157 1.15 3.23 -6.05
N LEU A 158 2.41 2.91 -5.71
CA LEU A 158 3.20 3.66 -4.74
C LEU A 158 3.40 5.12 -5.18
N SER A 159 3.71 5.35 -6.45
CA SER A 159 3.86 6.70 -7.00
C SER A 159 2.54 7.48 -6.89
N SER A 160 1.44 6.89 -7.33
CA SER A 160 0.09 7.50 -7.23
C SER A 160 -0.31 7.80 -5.77
N SER A 161 0.01 6.88 -4.85
CA SER A 161 -0.27 7.07 -3.41
C SER A 161 0.54 8.21 -2.80
N LYS A 162 1.82 8.36 -3.21
CA LYS A 162 2.66 9.49 -2.79
C LYS A 162 2.12 10.82 -3.34
N MET A 163 1.63 10.84 -4.58
CA MET A 163 0.97 12.02 -5.13
C MET A 163 -0.29 12.38 -4.34
N ALA A 164 -1.10 11.41 -3.95
CA ALA A 164 -2.28 11.63 -3.10
C ALA A 164 -1.90 12.22 -1.72
N ILE A 165 -0.82 11.75 -1.09
CA ILE A 165 -0.30 12.36 0.15
C ILE A 165 0.12 13.81 -0.12
N ASN A 166 0.81 14.08 -1.22
CA ASN A 166 1.30 15.42 -1.53
C ASN A 166 0.15 16.39 -1.83
N SER A 167 -0.90 15.97 -2.54
CA SER A 167 -2.07 16.80 -2.83
C SER A 167 -2.88 17.15 -1.58
N THR A 168 -2.92 16.24 -0.60
CA THR A 168 -3.61 16.47 0.68
C THR A 168 -2.72 17.15 1.73
N TRP A 169 -1.43 17.36 1.43
CA TRP A 169 -0.44 17.82 2.40
C TRP A 169 -0.76 19.21 2.96
N THR A 170 -0.90 20.20 2.09
CA THR A 170 -1.04 21.61 2.49
C THR A 170 -2.34 21.88 3.24
N ASN A 171 -3.44 21.35 2.72
CA ASN A 171 -4.77 21.65 3.25
C ASN A 171 -5.14 20.84 4.49
N TYR A 172 -4.59 19.62 4.63
CA TYR A 172 -5.02 18.68 5.67
C TYR A 172 -3.87 18.17 6.53
N ILE A 173 -2.87 17.50 5.94
CA ILE A 173 -1.88 16.75 6.74
C ILE A 173 -0.94 17.68 7.51
N ARG A 174 -0.50 18.80 6.91
CA ARG A 174 0.34 19.80 7.58
C ARG A 174 -0.39 20.62 8.64
N ASN A 175 -1.71 20.72 8.56
CA ASN A 175 -2.51 21.57 9.44
C ASN A 175 -2.43 21.05 10.90
N SER A 176 -1.92 21.90 11.81
CA SER A 176 -1.77 21.56 13.23
C SER A 176 -3.09 21.40 14.00
N LYS A 177 -4.20 21.96 13.48
CA LYS A 177 -5.54 21.82 14.08
C LYS A 177 -6.17 20.44 13.81
N ILE A 178 -5.63 19.67 12.86
CA ILE A 178 -6.12 18.33 12.56
C ILE A 178 -5.38 17.32 13.44
N SER A 179 -6.14 16.51 14.18
CA SER A 179 -5.59 15.47 15.06
C SER A 179 -4.83 14.39 14.28
N LEU A 180 -3.91 13.68 14.95
CA LEU A 180 -3.14 12.58 14.35
C LEU A 180 -4.06 11.49 13.81
N SER A 181 -5.11 11.12 14.54
CA SER A 181 -6.10 10.11 14.12
C SER A 181 -6.78 10.50 12.81
N ASN A 182 -7.15 11.77 12.64
CA ASN A 182 -7.74 12.26 11.39
C ASN A 182 -6.72 12.29 10.25
N LYS A 183 -5.45 12.63 10.51
CA LYS A 183 -4.37 12.52 9.51
C LYS A 183 -4.15 11.08 9.06
N LEU A 184 -4.19 10.12 9.99
CA LEU A 184 -4.13 8.68 9.68
C LEU A 184 -5.36 8.22 8.89
N LYS A 185 -6.57 8.73 9.18
CA LYS A 185 -7.77 8.46 8.36
C LYS A 185 -7.59 8.95 6.93
N ILE A 186 -7.09 10.18 6.74
CA ILE A 186 -6.80 10.72 5.40
C ILE A 186 -5.76 9.86 4.67
N PHE A 187 -4.70 9.47 5.35
CA PHE A 187 -3.70 8.54 4.80
C PHE A 187 -4.35 7.22 4.37
N ASN A 188 -5.18 6.62 5.22
CA ASN A 188 -5.83 5.36 4.95
C ASN A 188 -6.81 5.44 3.78
N THR A 189 -7.59 6.52 3.67
CA THR A 189 -8.63 6.68 2.64
C THR A 189 -8.07 7.18 1.31
N ALA A 190 -7.15 8.14 1.32
CA ALA A 190 -6.67 8.79 0.10
C ALA A 190 -5.42 8.11 -0.49
N ALA A 191 -4.51 7.59 0.33
CA ALA A 191 -3.23 7.07 -0.15
C ALA A 191 -3.13 5.55 -0.04
N LYS A 192 -3.39 4.99 1.14
CA LYS A 192 -3.29 3.55 1.36
C LYS A 192 -4.27 2.77 0.50
N SER A 193 -5.49 3.25 0.32
CA SER A 193 -6.51 2.63 -0.56
C SER A 193 -6.05 2.47 -2.01
N ILE A 194 -5.26 3.42 -2.52
CA ILE A 194 -4.68 3.34 -3.87
C ILE A 194 -3.65 2.21 -3.96
N LEU A 195 -2.73 2.14 -2.98
CA LEU A 195 -1.68 1.12 -2.98
C LEU A 195 -2.26 -0.27 -2.71
N PHE A 196 -3.28 -0.37 -1.84
CA PHE A 196 -3.90 -1.64 -1.45
C PHE A 196 -4.93 -2.15 -2.44
N TYR A 197 -5.13 -1.45 -3.56
CA TYR A 197 -6.03 -1.94 -4.60
C TYR A 197 -5.58 -3.33 -5.10
N GLY A 198 -6.49 -4.30 -5.01
CA GLY A 198 -6.22 -5.69 -5.35
C GLY A 198 -5.42 -6.49 -4.30
N ALA A 199 -5.14 -5.93 -3.11
CA ALA A 199 -4.37 -6.62 -2.07
C ALA A 199 -5.01 -7.93 -1.61
N GLN A 200 -6.32 -8.09 -1.76
CA GLN A 200 -6.99 -9.36 -1.56
C GLN A 200 -6.47 -10.50 -2.45
N VAL A 201 -5.86 -10.18 -3.60
CA VAL A 201 -5.27 -11.17 -4.51
C VAL A 201 -3.79 -11.39 -4.22
N TRP A 202 -3.04 -10.33 -3.96
CA TRP A 202 -1.58 -10.37 -3.85
C TRP A 202 -1.02 -10.18 -2.42
N GLY A 203 -1.85 -9.84 -1.44
CA GLY A 203 -1.43 -9.43 -0.10
C GLY A 203 -0.81 -10.51 0.78
N TYR A 204 -0.67 -11.73 0.29
CA TYR A 204 -0.02 -12.84 0.99
C TYR A 204 1.50 -12.77 0.98
N GLU A 205 2.10 -11.85 0.25
CA GLU A 205 3.54 -11.68 0.13
C GLU A 205 3.99 -10.31 0.63
N ARG A 206 5.18 -10.24 1.24
CA ARG A 206 5.77 -8.97 1.67
C ARG A 206 6.34 -8.23 0.46
N TYR A 207 5.89 -7.00 0.25
CA TYR A 207 6.40 -6.12 -0.78
C TYR A 207 6.99 -4.84 -0.18
N GLU A 208 8.24 -4.56 -0.50
CA GLU A 208 8.96 -3.37 -0.03
C GLU A 208 8.25 -2.06 -0.45
N GLN A 209 7.55 -2.04 -1.57
CA GLN A 209 6.76 -0.91 -2.03
C GLN A 209 5.64 -0.53 -1.04
N VAL A 210 5.06 -1.52 -0.38
CA VAL A 210 4.00 -1.33 0.62
C VAL A 210 4.57 -0.63 1.85
N GLU A 211 5.70 -1.11 2.37
CA GLU A 211 6.37 -0.50 3.52
C GLU A 211 6.94 0.90 3.21
N LYS A 212 7.40 1.13 1.96
CA LYS A 212 7.88 2.46 1.52
C LYS A 212 6.82 3.55 1.63
N LEU A 213 5.54 3.24 1.41
CA LEU A 213 4.46 4.23 1.55
C LEU A 213 4.30 4.67 3.00
N PHE A 214 4.28 3.71 3.92
CA PHE A 214 4.19 3.98 5.36
C PHE A 214 5.36 4.84 5.83
N ARG A 215 6.59 4.41 5.52
CA ARG A 215 7.80 5.14 5.91
C ARG A 215 7.83 6.56 5.33
N PHE A 216 7.41 6.73 4.08
CA PHE A 216 7.28 8.04 3.46
C PHE A 216 6.29 8.94 4.21
N PHE A 217 5.13 8.41 4.58
CA PHE A 217 4.12 9.15 5.32
C PHE A 217 4.60 9.56 6.71
N ILE A 218 5.14 8.62 7.49
CA ILE A 218 5.63 8.90 8.86
C ILE A 218 6.78 9.89 8.84
N LYS A 219 7.78 9.71 7.98
CA LYS A 219 8.88 10.67 7.85
C LYS A 219 8.37 12.07 7.51
N LYS A 220 7.38 12.17 6.65
CA LYS A 220 6.81 13.45 6.24
C LYS A 220 5.99 14.10 7.36
N ILE A 221 5.15 13.36 8.07
CA ILE A 221 4.31 13.89 9.15
C ILE A 221 5.12 14.32 10.36
N LEU A 222 6.24 13.65 10.64
CA LEU A 222 7.15 13.98 11.75
C LEU A 222 8.33 14.87 11.33
N TYR A 223 8.37 15.35 10.09
CA TYR A 223 9.48 16.17 9.54
C TYR A 223 10.86 15.53 9.80
N LEU A 224 10.95 14.21 9.56
CA LEU A 224 12.17 13.45 9.79
C LEU A 224 13.11 13.50 8.57
N PRO A 225 14.43 13.39 8.78
CA PRO A 225 15.38 13.18 7.69
C PRO A 225 15.07 11.93 6.88
N LEU A 226 15.38 11.96 5.57
CA LEU A 226 15.11 10.81 4.68
C LEU A 226 15.89 9.56 5.09
N ASN A 227 17.09 9.74 5.64
CA ASN A 227 17.96 8.66 6.14
C ASN A 227 17.58 8.11 7.51
N THR A 228 16.50 8.59 8.16
CA THR A 228 16.02 8.02 9.42
C THR A 228 15.82 6.51 9.28
N PRO A 229 16.44 5.69 10.17
CA PRO A 229 16.31 4.23 10.13
C PRO A 229 14.88 3.75 10.26
N ASN A 230 14.58 2.68 9.52
CA ASN A 230 13.21 2.17 9.45
C ASN A 230 12.71 1.60 10.78
N TYR A 231 13.59 0.92 11.56
CA TYR A 231 13.21 0.36 12.85
C TYR A 231 12.74 1.44 13.84
N MET A 232 13.34 2.63 13.83
CA MET A 232 12.90 3.75 14.67
C MET A 232 11.46 4.16 14.38
N LEU A 233 11.03 4.12 13.10
CA LEU A 233 9.66 4.50 12.74
C LEU A 233 8.65 3.55 13.38
N HIS A 234 8.92 2.24 13.39
CA HIS A 234 8.02 1.25 13.95
C HIS A 234 8.04 1.27 15.49
N ILE A 235 9.24 1.33 16.11
CA ILE A 235 9.38 1.37 17.56
C ILE A 235 8.72 2.63 18.15
N GLU A 236 9.00 3.80 17.57
CA GLU A 236 8.54 5.08 18.12
C GLU A 236 7.07 5.39 17.84
N THR A 237 6.49 4.84 16.77
CA THR A 237 5.06 5.03 16.48
C THR A 237 4.19 3.87 16.96
N GLY A 238 4.78 2.70 17.20
CA GLY A 238 4.06 1.46 17.53
C GLY A 238 3.14 0.95 16.42
N LEU A 239 3.20 1.53 15.24
CA LEU A 239 2.38 1.10 14.13
C LEU A 239 2.95 -0.18 13.49
N PRO A 240 2.09 -1.19 13.23
CA PRO A 240 2.54 -2.44 12.64
C PRO A 240 3.02 -2.27 11.20
N CYS A 241 3.78 -3.24 10.70
CA CYS A 241 4.12 -3.30 9.29
C CYS A 241 2.86 -3.38 8.42
N MET A 242 2.86 -2.69 7.28
CA MET A 242 1.72 -2.63 6.36
C MET A 242 1.39 -3.99 5.76
N TYR A 243 2.39 -4.89 5.68
CA TYR A 243 2.20 -6.28 5.26
C TYR A 243 1.08 -6.99 6.04
N ILE A 244 0.96 -6.75 7.34
CA ILE A 244 -0.08 -7.35 8.16
C ILE A 244 -1.48 -6.99 7.67
N GLU A 245 -1.67 -5.76 7.22
CA GLU A 245 -2.96 -5.31 6.70
C GLU A 245 -3.26 -5.93 5.31
N THR A 246 -2.24 -6.03 4.43
CA THR A 246 -2.44 -6.69 3.13
C THR A 246 -2.72 -8.18 3.29
N LEU A 247 -2.04 -8.82 4.24
CA LEU A 247 -2.28 -10.22 4.60
C LEU A 247 -3.70 -10.44 5.12
N LYS A 248 -4.19 -9.55 6.01
CA LYS A 248 -5.59 -9.57 6.49
C LYS A 248 -6.60 -9.49 5.35
N LEU A 249 -6.37 -8.61 4.38
CA LEU A 249 -7.26 -8.47 3.21
C LEU A 249 -7.27 -9.75 2.38
N HIS A 250 -6.11 -10.36 2.18
CA HIS A 250 -6.00 -11.62 1.44
C HIS A 250 -6.70 -12.77 2.17
N PHE A 251 -6.47 -12.97 3.47
CA PHE A 251 -7.15 -13.98 4.27
C PHE A 251 -8.67 -13.81 4.24
N SER A 252 -9.15 -12.59 4.44
CA SER A 252 -10.59 -12.29 4.39
C SER A 252 -11.20 -12.64 3.03
N TYR A 253 -10.47 -12.38 1.95
CA TYR A 253 -10.89 -12.75 0.60
C TYR A 253 -10.95 -14.26 0.41
N ILE A 254 -9.92 -15.01 0.80
CA ILE A 254 -9.89 -16.47 0.68
C ILE A 254 -11.02 -17.10 1.52
N ASN A 255 -11.26 -16.61 2.74
CA ASN A 255 -12.41 -17.06 3.56
C ASN A 255 -13.75 -16.86 2.83
N LYS A 256 -13.94 -15.67 2.23
CA LYS A 256 -15.14 -15.38 1.43
C LYS A 256 -15.27 -16.34 0.24
N VAL A 257 -14.17 -16.61 -0.46
CA VAL A 257 -14.15 -17.51 -1.62
C VAL A 257 -14.51 -18.96 -1.20
N LEU A 258 -13.91 -19.45 -0.14
CA LEU A 258 -14.19 -20.81 0.35
C LEU A 258 -15.61 -20.98 0.88
N ALA A 259 -16.25 -19.91 1.34
CA ALA A 259 -17.66 -19.91 1.75
C ALA A 259 -18.67 -19.83 0.58
N MET A 260 -18.20 -19.61 -0.67
CA MET A 260 -19.09 -19.57 -1.84
C MET A 260 -19.70 -20.97 -2.14
N PRO A 261 -20.82 -21.04 -2.89
CA PRO A 261 -21.34 -22.30 -3.44
C PRO A 261 -20.29 -23.05 -4.25
N ASP A 262 -20.33 -24.39 -4.25
CA ASP A 262 -19.30 -25.25 -4.85
C ASP A 262 -19.15 -25.10 -6.37
N ASN A 263 -20.17 -24.63 -7.06
CA ASN A 263 -20.17 -24.37 -8.51
C ASN A 263 -19.57 -23.01 -8.89
N ARG A 264 -19.17 -22.18 -7.93
CA ARG A 264 -18.60 -20.87 -8.23
C ARG A 264 -17.14 -21.01 -8.62
N LEU A 265 -16.77 -20.43 -9.79
CA LEU A 265 -15.42 -20.48 -10.34
C LEU A 265 -14.31 -20.07 -9.34
N PRO A 266 -14.43 -18.97 -8.56
CA PRO A 266 -13.41 -18.63 -7.58
C PRO A 266 -13.16 -19.74 -6.55
N LYS A 267 -14.21 -20.44 -6.09
CA LYS A 267 -14.08 -21.54 -5.13
C LYS A 267 -13.43 -22.77 -5.76
N LEU A 268 -13.83 -23.11 -6.99
CA LEU A 268 -13.21 -24.22 -7.73
C LEU A 268 -11.70 -24.00 -7.89
N LEU A 269 -11.29 -22.80 -8.32
CA LEU A 269 -9.89 -22.42 -8.47
C LEU A 269 -9.14 -22.41 -7.13
N ALA A 270 -9.76 -21.94 -6.06
CA ALA A 270 -9.15 -21.96 -4.72
C ALA A 270 -8.92 -23.40 -4.23
N LYS A 271 -9.90 -24.29 -4.40
CA LYS A 271 -9.77 -25.72 -4.08
C LYS A 271 -8.64 -26.38 -4.87
N GLU A 272 -8.57 -26.12 -6.18
CA GLU A 272 -7.48 -26.64 -7.03
C GLU A 272 -6.11 -26.11 -6.57
N THR A 273 -6.02 -24.84 -6.23
CA THR A 273 -4.78 -24.23 -5.70
C THR A 273 -4.36 -24.86 -4.37
N ILE A 274 -5.31 -25.18 -3.49
CA ILE A 274 -5.07 -25.86 -2.21
C ILE A 274 -4.57 -27.28 -2.46
N THR A 275 -5.24 -28.04 -3.31
CA THR A 275 -4.87 -29.43 -3.65
C THR A 275 -3.49 -29.49 -4.28
N SER A 276 -3.17 -28.57 -5.19
CA SER A 276 -1.88 -28.52 -5.86
C SER A 276 -0.76 -27.90 -5.01
N GLY A 277 -1.07 -27.27 -3.88
CA GLY A 277 -0.10 -26.67 -2.96
C GLY A 277 0.76 -25.55 -3.58
N ILE A 278 0.22 -24.80 -4.53
CA ILE A 278 0.96 -23.79 -5.32
C ILE A 278 0.58 -22.35 -4.91
N TYR A 279 1.28 -21.34 -5.48
CA TYR A 279 1.03 -19.90 -5.30
C TYR A 279 0.93 -19.50 -3.81
N TRP A 280 -0.20 -18.90 -3.41
CA TRP A 280 -0.44 -18.40 -2.07
C TRP A 280 -0.44 -19.51 -1.01
N VAL A 281 -0.88 -20.74 -1.36
CA VAL A 281 -0.88 -21.89 -0.44
C VAL A 281 0.54 -22.25 -0.03
N LYS A 282 1.46 -22.30 -0.98
CA LYS A 282 2.89 -22.54 -0.70
C LYS A 282 3.47 -21.48 0.22
N LYS A 283 3.11 -20.21 -0.01
CA LYS A 283 3.57 -19.10 0.85
C LYS A 283 2.97 -19.19 2.26
N TRP A 284 1.68 -19.50 2.37
CA TRP A 284 1.05 -19.71 3.66
C TRP A 284 1.67 -20.86 4.42
N ASN A 285 1.88 -22.03 3.79
CA ASN A 285 2.56 -23.16 4.40
C ASN A 285 3.92 -22.75 4.97
N ASN A 286 4.74 -22.03 4.20
CA ASN A 286 6.04 -21.57 4.65
C ASN A 286 5.94 -20.66 5.88
N ILE A 287 5.00 -19.70 5.88
CA ILE A 287 4.79 -18.78 7.00
C ILE A 287 4.28 -19.54 8.23
N PHE A 288 3.33 -20.46 8.06
CA PHE A 288 2.79 -21.25 9.17
C PHE A 288 3.87 -22.14 9.79
N ILE A 289 4.70 -22.79 8.98
CA ILE A 289 5.86 -23.57 9.45
C ILE A 289 6.86 -22.68 10.22
N GLU A 290 7.19 -21.51 9.69
CA GLU A 290 8.10 -20.54 10.32
C GLU A 290 7.66 -20.17 11.75
N PHE A 291 6.34 -20.10 11.99
CA PHE A 291 5.78 -19.74 13.29
C PHE A 291 5.31 -20.96 14.13
N ASN A 292 5.69 -22.18 13.73
CA ASN A 292 5.25 -23.43 14.39
C ASN A 292 3.72 -23.48 14.54
N LEU A 293 3.00 -23.17 13.45
CA LEU A 293 1.56 -23.28 13.34
C LEU A 293 1.20 -24.34 12.31
N ASN A 294 0.08 -25.02 12.48
CA ASN A 294 -0.47 -25.96 11.50
C ASN A 294 -1.51 -25.25 10.63
N LEU A 295 -1.35 -25.30 9.31
CA LEU A 295 -2.33 -24.81 8.36
C LEU A 295 -3.34 -25.93 8.04
N ASP A 296 -4.54 -25.80 8.55
CA ASP A 296 -5.64 -26.72 8.28
C ASP A 296 -6.84 -25.95 7.71
N PHE A 297 -7.15 -26.22 6.43
CA PHE A 297 -8.28 -25.59 5.74
C PHE A 297 -9.65 -26.11 6.19
N ASN A 298 -9.71 -27.16 7.02
CA ASN A 298 -10.95 -27.65 7.62
C ASN A 298 -11.34 -26.87 8.89
N LEU A 299 -10.39 -26.12 9.48
CA LEU A 299 -10.65 -25.28 10.63
C LEU A 299 -11.09 -23.87 10.21
N PRO A 300 -11.82 -23.13 11.06
CA PRO A 300 -12.15 -21.75 10.81
C PRO A 300 -10.87 -20.91 10.63
N LEU A 301 -10.61 -20.46 9.41
CA LEU A 301 -9.39 -19.71 9.09
C LEU A 301 -9.22 -18.42 9.92
N ASN A 302 -10.31 -17.86 10.46
CA ASN A 302 -10.26 -16.65 11.28
C ASN A 302 -9.46 -16.81 12.58
N THR A 303 -9.54 -17.97 13.25
CA THR A 303 -8.79 -18.25 14.48
C THR A 303 -7.30 -18.45 14.21
N LEU A 304 -6.99 -19.22 13.18
CA LEU A 304 -5.62 -19.44 12.72
C LEU A 304 -4.96 -18.14 12.28
N HIS A 305 -5.70 -17.30 11.60
CA HIS A 305 -5.30 -16.01 11.11
C HIS A 305 -4.89 -15.05 12.24
N GLN A 306 -5.68 -14.92 13.30
CA GLN A 306 -5.35 -14.01 14.41
C GLN A 306 -4.06 -14.44 15.11
N SER A 307 -3.91 -15.74 15.41
CA SER A 307 -2.70 -16.29 16.03
C SER A 307 -1.44 -16.04 15.18
N LEU A 308 -1.56 -16.20 13.84
CA LEU A 308 -0.45 -15.91 12.94
C LEU A 308 -0.08 -14.43 12.95
N ILE A 309 -1.07 -13.51 12.90
CA ILE A 309 -0.84 -12.06 12.92
C ILE A 309 -0.13 -11.63 14.20
N ASP A 310 -0.55 -12.16 15.35
CA ASP A 310 0.06 -11.83 16.63
C ASP A 310 1.54 -12.26 16.68
N LYS A 311 1.85 -13.45 16.16
CA LYS A 311 3.23 -13.94 16.03
C LYS A 311 4.07 -13.13 15.04
N ILE A 312 3.50 -12.71 13.91
CA ILE A 312 4.17 -11.83 12.95
C ILE A 312 4.47 -10.48 13.59
N ASN A 313 3.52 -9.87 14.30
CA ASN A 313 3.72 -8.61 15.01
C ASN A 313 4.85 -8.72 16.03
N GLN A 314 4.84 -9.78 16.81
CA GLN A 314 5.89 -10.03 17.81
C GLN A 314 7.27 -10.15 17.15
N LYS A 315 7.39 -10.97 16.10
CA LYS A 315 8.66 -11.15 15.38
C LYS A 315 9.15 -9.87 14.71
N ASP A 316 8.24 -9.09 14.10
CA ASP A 316 8.60 -7.79 13.52
C ASP A 316 9.10 -6.82 14.59
N PHE A 317 8.44 -6.76 15.76
CA PHE A 317 8.87 -5.95 16.88
C PHE A 317 10.26 -6.39 17.40
N GLU A 318 10.48 -7.69 17.61
CA GLU A 318 11.79 -8.23 18.01
C GLU A 318 12.89 -7.90 16.99
N THR A 319 12.58 -8.00 15.69
CA THR A 319 13.51 -7.66 14.60
C THR A 319 13.88 -6.18 14.63
N HIS A 320 12.92 -5.30 14.84
CA HIS A 320 13.17 -3.86 14.96
C HIS A 320 13.98 -3.53 16.24
N THR A 321 13.65 -4.16 17.36
CA THR A 321 14.38 -4.00 18.62
C THR A 321 15.82 -4.46 18.49
N ASN A 322 16.05 -5.63 17.91
CA ASN A 322 17.42 -6.15 17.68
C ASN A 322 18.20 -5.22 16.74
N SER A 323 17.56 -4.67 15.70
CA SER A 323 18.20 -3.70 14.82
C SER A 323 18.59 -2.40 15.55
N ALA A 324 17.79 -1.99 16.51
CA ALA A 324 18.09 -0.83 17.36
C ALA A 324 19.28 -1.11 18.30
N LEU A 325 19.29 -2.26 18.95
CA LEU A 325 20.36 -2.67 19.89
C LEU A 325 21.71 -2.88 19.18
N MET A 326 21.71 -3.33 17.93
CA MET A 326 22.91 -3.56 17.12
C MET A 326 23.40 -2.31 16.37
N SER A 327 22.72 -1.18 16.48
CA SER A 327 23.06 0.03 15.74
C SER A 327 24.32 0.68 16.31
N GLN A 328 25.40 0.72 15.52
CA GLN A 328 26.65 1.39 15.86
C GLN A 328 26.56 2.93 15.83
N PHE A 329 25.44 3.48 15.37
CA PHE A 329 25.25 4.92 15.17
C PHE A 329 24.47 5.59 16.31
N HIS A 330 24.15 4.84 17.38
CA HIS A 330 23.19 5.27 18.38
C HIS A 330 23.52 4.74 19.76
N ASP A 331 24.51 5.33 20.41
CA ASP A 331 25.00 4.87 21.72
C ASP A 331 23.95 4.97 22.84
N GLU A 332 22.99 5.88 22.69
CA GLU A 332 21.98 6.17 23.71
C GLU A 332 20.67 5.42 23.52
N TYR A 333 20.31 5.06 22.27
CA TYR A 333 19.03 4.43 21.94
C TYR A 333 18.82 3.05 22.59
N PRO A 334 19.83 2.19 22.70
CA PRO A 334 19.71 0.92 23.40
C PRO A 334 19.30 1.03 24.90
N ASN A 335 19.53 2.17 25.50
CA ASN A 335 19.18 2.43 26.92
C ASN A 335 17.74 2.97 27.06
N LEU A 336 17.04 3.19 25.96
CA LEU A 336 15.65 3.63 25.98
C LEU A 336 14.71 2.43 26.14
N ASN A 337 13.59 2.68 26.79
CA ASN A 337 12.51 1.72 26.85
C ASN A 337 11.79 1.66 25.49
N PHE A 338 11.82 0.50 24.83
CA PHE A 338 11.12 0.23 23.57
C PHE A 338 9.63 -0.08 23.74
N THR A 339 9.08 -0.03 24.95
CA THR A 339 7.64 -0.05 25.14
C THR A 339 7.04 1.20 24.49
N PHE A 340 5.83 1.04 23.94
CA PHE A 340 5.13 2.04 23.15
C PHE A 340 5.21 3.45 23.74
N PRO A 341 5.87 4.42 23.08
CA PRO A 341 6.03 5.76 23.64
C PRO A 341 4.70 6.50 23.65
N ARG A 342 4.27 6.95 24.82
CA ARG A 342 2.97 7.61 25.04
C ARG A 342 2.82 8.99 24.39
N TYR A 343 3.84 9.49 23.69
CA TYR A 343 3.79 10.81 23.06
C TYR A 343 3.16 10.82 21.66
N PHE A 344 3.11 9.66 20.97
CA PHE A 344 2.55 9.56 19.63
C PHE A 344 1.02 9.33 19.70
N ASN A 345 0.28 10.40 19.99
CA ASN A 345 -1.17 10.37 20.20
C ASN A 345 -1.84 11.71 19.84
N ASP A 346 -3.17 11.75 19.89
CA ASP A 346 -3.97 12.93 19.56
C ASP A 346 -3.87 14.11 20.53
N SER A 347 -3.42 13.86 21.76
CA SER A 347 -3.24 14.91 22.78
C SER A 347 -2.05 15.82 22.49
N ASN A 348 -1.13 15.39 21.64
CA ASN A 348 0.11 16.09 21.33
C ASN A 348 0.06 16.73 19.95
N THR A 349 0.69 17.90 19.83
CA THR A 349 0.86 18.55 18.53
C THR A 349 1.85 17.77 17.66
N GLN A 350 1.71 17.87 16.36
CA GLN A 350 2.64 17.25 15.40
C GLN A 350 4.10 17.71 15.64
N TYR A 351 4.30 18.98 16.01
CA TYR A 351 5.60 19.52 16.32
C TYR A 351 6.21 18.92 17.60
N MET A 352 5.39 18.77 18.65
CA MET A 352 5.80 18.09 19.88
C MET A 352 6.23 16.65 19.61
N MET A 353 5.41 15.88 18.87
CA MET A 353 5.74 14.51 18.49
C MET A 353 7.06 14.45 17.70
N SER A 354 7.26 15.36 16.76
CA SER A 354 8.49 15.44 15.97
C SER A 354 9.73 15.72 16.81
N LEU A 355 9.66 16.67 17.74
CA LEU A 355 10.81 17.02 18.60
C LEU A 355 11.17 15.88 19.55
N ILE A 356 10.18 15.27 20.19
CA ILE A 356 10.41 14.13 21.10
C ILE A 356 11.00 12.95 20.34
N PHE A 357 10.44 12.60 19.15
CA PHE A 357 11.01 11.58 18.29
C PHE A 357 12.47 11.85 17.98
N LYS A 358 12.79 13.09 17.55
CA LYS A 358 14.16 13.47 17.20
C LYS A 358 15.10 13.43 18.41
N ALA A 359 14.65 13.81 19.59
CA ALA A 359 15.45 13.72 20.81
C ALA A 359 15.75 12.27 21.18
N ARG A 360 14.72 11.41 21.18
CA ARG A 360 14.89 9.98 21.48
C ARG A 360 15.79 9.28 20.47
N CYS A 361 15.69 9.65 19.20
CA CYS A 361 16.44 9.03 18.10
C CYS A 361 17.76 9.75 17.75
N GLY A 362 18.23 10.72 18.53
CA GLY A 362 19.48 11.45 18.24
C GLY A 362 19.45 12.23 16.91
N LEU A 363 18.28 12.66 16.48
CA LEU A 363 18.06 13.35 15.20
C LEU A 363 17.81 14.85 15.35
N LEU A 364 18.08 15.42 16.54
CA LEU A 364 18.00 16.87 16.75
C LEU A 364 18.94 17.63 15.80
N ASN A 365 18.58 18.86 15.48
CA ASN A 365 19.41 19.72 14.63
C ASN A 365 20.54 20.37 15.44
N ILE A 366 21.50 19.55 15.86
CA ILE A 366 22.69 19.90 16.64
C ILE A 366 23.94 19.41 15.92
N ASN A 367 25.16 19.77 16.37
CA ASN A 367 26.39 19.51 15.64
C ASN A 367 26.73 18.01 15.56
N CYS A 368 26.43 17.22 16.58
CA CYS A 368 26.64 15.77 16.58
C CYS A 368 25.28 15.06 16.46
N ARG A 369 24.97 14.57 15.26
CA ARG A 369 23.74 13.80 14.98
C ARG A 369 24.07 12.33 14.82
N ALA A 370 23.14 11.48 15.24
CA ALA A 370 23.18 10.08 14.85
C ALA A 370 23.31 9.95 13.31
N PHE A 371 24.12 9.00 12.85
CA PHE A 371 24.39 8.73 11.42
C PHE A 371 25.25 9.77 10.66
N GLN A 372 25.87 10.71 11.35
CA GLN A 372 26.93 11.55 10.76
C GLN A 372 28.29 10.88 10.97
N THR A 373 28.95 10.47 9.89
CA THR A 373 30.15 9.61 9.95
C THR A 373 31.49 10.39 9.99
N ASN A 374 31.52 11.71 9.78
CA ASN A 374 32.78 12.38 9.41
C ASN A 374 33.24 13.56 10.26
N THR A 375 32.51 13.97 11.32
CA THR A 375 32.98 15.03 12.22
C THR A 375 32.49 14.81 13.64
N ILE A 376 33.40 14.82 14.61
CA ILE A 376 33.04 15.02 16.01
C ILE A 376 32.59 16.48 16.10
N GLY A 377 31.28 16.70 16.02
CA GLY A 377 30.72 18.05 16.11
C GLY A 377 30.81 18.57 17.54
N ILE A 378 31.86 19.31 17.87
CA ILE A 378 32.02 19.95 19.18
C ILE A 378 30.93 21.01 19.36
N CYS A 379 30.47 21.17 20.60
CA CYS A 379 29.53 22.21 20.99
C CYS A 379 30.19 23.60 20.84
N THR A 380 29.67 24.37 19.88
CA THR A 380 30.17 25.74 19.61
C THR A 380 29.61 26.79 20.58
N LEU A 381 28.68 26.40 21.45
CA LEU A 381 28.02 27.35 22.36
C LEU A 381 28.66 27.39 23.76
N CYS A 382 29.39 26.37 24.15
CA CYS A 382 30.03 26.30 25.47
C CYS A 382 31.51 25.96 25.34
N ASN A 383 32.29 26.28 26.38
CA ASN A 383 33.74 26.08 26.39
C ASN A 383 34.14 24.73 27.01
N LEU A 384 33.30 23.69 26.86
CA LEU A 384 33.60 22.38 27.48
C LEU A 384 34.32 21.43 26.53
N ASP A 385 34.54 21.80 25.28
CA ASP A 385 35.16 20.99 24.21
C ASP A 385 34.57 19.58 24.07
N GLN A 386 33.27 19.46 24.34
CA GLN A 386 32.53 18.21 24.27
C GLN A 386 31.68 18.10 22.99
N PRO A 387 31.46 16.87 22.48
CA PRO A 387 30.54 16.67 21.38
C PRO A 387 29.14 17.21 21.70
N GLU A 388 28.55 17.98 20.79
CA GLU A 388 27.16 18.45 20.91
C GLU A 388 26.19 17.34 20.52
N ASN A 389 26.17 16.24 21.28
CA ASN A 389 25.18 15.17 21.12
C ASN A 389 23.93 15.47 21.97
N THR A 390 22.92 14.58 21.87
CA THR A 390 21.63 14.77 22.57
C THR A 390 21.80 14.82 24.08
N PHE A 391 22.71 14.02 24.64
CA PHE A 391 22.99 14.02 26.08
C PHE A 391 23.63 15.34 26.51
N HIS A 392 24.68 15.80 25.81
CA HIS A 392 25.30 17.10 26.11
C HIS A 392 24.26 18.23 26.04
N PHE A 393 23.46 18.30 24.96
CA PHE A 393 22.47 19.35 24.75
C PHE A 393 21.38 19.38 25.84
N ILE A 394 20.81 18.21 26.18
CA ILE A 394 19.71 18.13 27.16
C ILE A 394 20.24 18.16 28.61
N ALA A 395 21.36 17.48 28.93
CA ALA A 395 21.75 17.19 30.31
C ALA A 395 22.86 18.08 30.85
N ILE A 396 23.84 18.46 30.02
CA ILE A 396 25.11 19.00 30.51
C ILE A 396 25.35 20.47 30.13
N CYS A 397 25.05 20.84 28.86
CA CYS A 397 25.46 22.14 28.34
C CYS A 397 25.09 23.32 29.26
N PRO A 398 26.07 24.13 29.74
CA PRO A 398 25.82 25.21 30.67
C PRO A 398 24.96 26.35 30.11
N ILE A 399 24.95 26.52 28.80
CA ILE A 399 24.13 27.53 28.11
C ILE A 399 22.64 27.32 28.38
N PHE A 400 22.20 26.08 28.53
CA PHE A 400 20.80 25.72 28.76
C PHE A 400 20.50 25.41 30.26
N SER A 401 21.40 25.72 31.18
CA SER A 401 21.25 25.43 32.61
C SER A 401 20.01 26.10 33.24
N TYR A 402 19.71 27.33 32.85
CA TYR A 402 18.53 28.06 33.30
C TYR A 402 17.23 27.39 32.87
N GLU A 403 17.07 27.10 31.56
CA GLU A 403 15.87 26.44 31.04
C GLU A 403 15.74 25.02 31.64
N ARG A 404 16.84 24.32 31.81
CA ARG A 404 16.88 23.00 32.44
C ARG A 404 16.39 23.05 33.89
N ASN A 405 16.83 24.06 34.65
CA ASN A 405 16.38 24.25 36.03
C ASN A 405 14.86 24.52 36.09
N ILE A 406 14.33 25.36 35.21
CA ILE A 406 12.89 25.62 35.14
C ILE A 406 12.09 24.35 34.85
N ARG A 407 12.55 23.51 33.91
CA ARG A 407 11.77 22.35 33.42
C ARG A 407 11.96 21.10 34.26
N PHE A 408 13.17 20.90 34.80
CA PHE A 408 13.56 19.65 35.49
C PHE A 408 14.02 19.87 36.94
N GLY A 409 14.04 21.11 37.40
CA GLY A 409 14.47 21.46 38.78
C GLY A 409 15.96 21.30 39.03
N LYS A 410 16.79 21.17 37.99
CA LYS A 410 18.24 20.95 38.08
C LYS A 410 19.00 21.69 36.99
N THR A 411 20.22 22.15 37.30
CA THR A 411 21.09 22.81 36.32
C THR A 411 21.85 21.82 35.44
N THR A 412 22.09 20.61 35.95
CA THR A 412 22.68 19.47 35.21
C THR A 412 21.89 18.20 35.52
N LEU A 413 21.86 17.25 34.60
CA LEU A 413 21.19 15.96 34.77
C LEU A 413 22.23 14.83 34.73
N SER A 414 22.04 13.83 35.58
CA SER A 414 22.77 12.57 35.48
C SER A 414 22.28 11.75 34.28
N GLN A 415 23.07 10.76 33.89
CA GLN A 415 22.69 9.87 32.78
C GLN A 415 21.35 9.11 33.05
N THR A 416 21.15 8.72 34.30
CA THR A 416 19.90 8.05 34.72
C THR A 416 18.68 8.97 34.62
N GLU A 417 18.82 10.24 35.00
CA GLU A 417 17.75 11.23 34.89
C GLU A 417 17.46 11.58 33.43
N PHE A 418 18.50 11.69 32.62
CA PHE A 418 18.33 11.90 31.16
C PHE A 418 17.51 10.77 30.52
N TYR A 419 17.82 9.49 30.79
CA TYR A 419 17.05 8.39 30.26
C TYR A 419 15.60 8.33 30.80
N ARG A 420 15.39 8.67 32.10
CA ARG A 420 14.05 8.77 32.66
C ARG A 420 13.17 9.79 31.90
N ILE A 421 13.74 10.96 31.59
CA ILE A 421 13.06 12.02 30.84
C ILE A 421 12.75 11.54 29.42
N LEU A 422 13.71 10.95 28.72
CA LEU A 422 13.50 10.40 27.39
C LEU A 422 12.52 9.22 27.37
N ASN A 423 12.42 8.47 28.47
CA ASN A 423 11.46 7.36 28.61
C ASN A 423 10.05 7.82 29.03
N GLY A 424 9.81 9.11 29.19
CA GLY A 424 8.48 9.67 29.32
C GLY A 424 8.06 10.05 30.74
N GLU A 425 8.96 10.27 31.64
CA GLU A 425 8.63 10.80 32.98
C GLU A 425 7.83 12.12 32.86
N ASN A 426 8.24 13.01 31.94
CA ASN A 426 7.48 14.22 31.60
C ASN A 426 7.76 14.70 30.16
N PHE A 427 7.04 14.22 29.18
CA PHE A 427 7.20 14.63 27.79
C PHE A 427 6.82 16.11 27.54
N VAL A 428 5.94 16.70 28.33
CA VAL A 428 5.57 18.11 28.19
C VAL A 428 6.76 19.00 28.55
N ASN A 429 7.43 18.74 29.67
CA ASN A 429 8.63 19.48 30.10
C ASN A 429 9.78 19.27 29.11
N LEU A 430 9.96 18.04 28.61
CA LEU A 430 10.97 17.75 27.59
C LEU A 430 10.68 18.57 26.31
N TYR A 431 9.46 18.59 25.84
CA TYR A 431 9.07 19.39 24.68
C TYR A 431 9.35 20.87 24.87
N MET A 432 8.92 21.44 26.01
CA MET A 432 9.14 22.85 26.31
C MET A 432 10.65 23.18 26.36
N PHE A 433 11.43 22.34 27.02
CA PHE A 433 12.89 22.49 27.03
C PHE A 433 13.46 22.47 25.60
N LEU A 434 13.12 21.45 24.81
CA LEU A 434 13.63 21.32 23.45
C LEU A 434 13.23 22.48 22.55
N SER A 435 11.98 22.93 22.64
CA SER A 435 11.47 24.04 21.83
C SER A 435 12.20 25.35 22.14
N ASN A 436 12.34 25.68 23.45
CA ASN A 436 12.99 26.91 23.87
C ASN A 436 14.50 26.88 23.60
N SER A 437 15.17 25.79 23.97
CA SER A 437 16.62 25.66 23.85
C SER A 437 17.08 25.60 22.40
N LEU A 438 16.34 24.92 21.51
CA LEU A 438 16.65 24.89 20.06
C LEU A 438 16.43 26.26 19.37
N ASN A 439 15.37 26.97 19.77
CA ASN A 439 15.14 28.32 19.27
C ASN A 439 16.27 29.27 19.72
N TYR A 440 16.66 29.24 20.99
CA TYR A 440 17.75 30.03 21.51
C TYR A 440 19.10 29.69 20.85
N ARG A 441 19.38 28.37 20.69
CA ARG A 441 20.54 27.90 19.94
C ARG A 441 20.60 28.46 18.52
N ASN A 442 19.49 28.39 17.80
CA ASN A 442 19.42 28.87 16.43
C ASN A 442 19.63 30.38 16.32
N LEU A 443 19.15 31.17 17.30
CA LEU A 443 19.43 32.62 17.36
C LEU A 443 20.93 32.87 17.52
N ILE A 444 21.58 32.26 18.50
CA ILE A 444 23.02 32.43 18.71
C ILE A 444 23.85 32.02 17.50
N VAL A 445 23.59 30.84 16.96
CA VAL A 445 24.35 30.34 15.78
C VAL A 445 24.19 31.26 14.56
N ASN A 446 22.98 31.85 14.37
CA ASN A 446 22.73 32.79 13.25
C ASN A 446 23.36 34.17 13.47
N GLU A 447 23.62 34.58 14.73
CA GLU A 447 24.30 35.84 15.03
C GLU A 447 25.82 35.76 14.82
N PHE A 448 26.40 34.57 14.87
CA PHE A 448 27.84 34.33 14.71
C PHE A 448 28.24 33.78 13.32
N ASN A 449 27.29 33.51 12.42
CA ASN A 449 27.52 33.17 11.00
C ASN A 449 27.17 34.35 10.08
#